data_b094f802e3cff6d62e701bcc05c0eab7
#
_entry.id   b094f802e3cff6d62e701bcc05c0eab7
#
_cell.length_a   1.000
_cell.length_b   1.000
_cell.length_c   1.000
_cell.angle_alpha   90.00
_cell.angle_beta   90.00
_cell.angle_gamma   90.00
#
_symmetry.space_group_name_H-M   'P 1'
#
loop_
_entity.id
_entity.type
_entity.pdbx_description
1 polymer ?
#
loop_
_entity_poly.entity_id
_entity_poly.type
_entity_poly.pdbx_seq_one_letter_code
_entity_poly.pdbx_strand_id
1 'polypeptide(L)'
;MTLQPAEIFWRMLQFKEFDASEMSMSNYTTLVSEGNSPFIAIPVYPSRVFRHGYFFINTEKGIAGPRDLKGRRGGVPEYTMTAA
;
A
#
# COMPACT_ATOMS: atom_id res chain seq x y z
N MET A 1 -6.65 -18.98 -9.71
CA MET A 1 -6.06 -18.75 -8.37
C MET A 1 -6.42 -17.36 -7.92
N THR A 2 -6.91 -17.19 -6.71
CA THR A 2 -7.25 -15.87 -6.15
C THR A 2 -6.26 -15.56 -5.03
N LEU A 3 -5.52 -14.47 -5.17
CA LEU A 3 -4.55 -13.99 -4.19
C LEU A 3 -5.00 -12.66 -3.59
N GLN A 4 -4.62 -12.41 -2.36
CA GLN A 4 -4.82 -11.09 -1.74
C GLN A 4 -3.84 -10.07 -2.35
N PRO A 5 -4.24 -8.79 -2.50
CA PRO A 5 -3.37 -7.78 -3.12
C PRO A 5 -1.98 -7.66 -2.48
N ALA A 6 -1.88 -7.66 -1.17
CA ALA A 6 -0.60 -7.60 -0.47
C ALA A 6 0.32 -8.78 -0.80
N GLU A 7 -0.26 -9.98 -0.94
CA GLU A 7 0.49 -11.19 -1.33
C GLU A 7 0.99 -11.09 -2.77
N ILE A 8 0.15 -10.59 -3.70
CA ILE A 8 0.53 -10.37 -5.09
C ILE A 8 1.72 -9.40 -5.16
N PHE A 9 1.64 -8.27 -4.45
CA PHE A 9 2.69 -7.27 -4.44
C PHE A 9 4.01 -7.85 -3.93
N TRP A 10 3.97 -8.56 -2.82
CA TRP A 10 5.15 -9.18 -2.23
C TRP A 10 5.78 -10.22 -3.17
N ARG A 11 4.98 -11.12 -3.73
CA ARG A 11 5.46 -12.15 -4.65
C ARG A 11 6.05 -11.56 -5.92
N MET A 12 5.45 -10.52 -6.46
CA MET A 12 5.97 -9.83 -7.63
C MET A 12 7.30 -9.12 -7.32
N LEU A 13 7.39 -8.42 -6.18
CA LEU A 13 8.60 -7.72 -5.76
C LEU A 13 9.77 -8.67 -5.52
N GLN A 14 9.53 -9.79 -4.81
CA GLN A 14 10.58 -10.72 -4.43
C GLN A 14 10.97 -11.69 -5.56
N PHE A 15 10.00 -12.21 -6.27
CA PHE A 15 10.22 -13.33 -7.18
C PHE A 15 9.95 -12.99 -8.65
N LYS A 16 9.36 -11.83 -8.95
CA LYS A 16 8.94 -11.47 -10.33
C LYS A 16 8.10 -12.59 -10.96
N GLU A 17 7.22 -13.16 -10.17
CA GLU A 17 6.53 -14.42 -10.47
C GLU A 17 5.49 -14.29 -11.58
N PHE A 18 4.99 -13.08 -11.83
CA PHE A 18 3.93 -12.83 -12.80
C PHE A 18 4.43 -12.00 -13.98
N ASP A 19 3.88 -12.24 -15.16
CA ASP A 19 4.17 -11.45 -16.36
C ASP A 19 3.60 -10.03 -16.25
N ALA A 20 2.46 -9.88 -15.58
CA ALA A 20 1.84 -8.62 -15.25
C ALA A 20 1.10 -8.73 -13.90
N SER A 21 1.14 -7.68 -13.10
CA SER A 21 0.41 -7.61 -11.84
C SER A 21 0.10 -6.18 -11.42
N GLU A 22 -0.87 -6.02 -10.54
CA GLU A 22 -1.05 -4.81 -9.76
C GLU A 22 0.13 -4.62 -8.80
N MET A 23 0.47 -3.37 -8.51
CA MET A 23 1.48 -3.02 -7.52
C MET A 23 1.10 -1.72 -6.81
N SER A 24 1.51 -1.59 -5.54
CA SER A 24 1.37 -0.34 -4.82
C SER A 24 2.17 0.79 -5.48
N MET A 25 1.57 1.96 -5.62
CA MET A 25 2.24 3.14 -6.21
C MET A 25 3.50 3.51 -5.41
N SER A 26 3.47 3.45 -4.09
CA SER A 26 4.66 3.75 -3.27
C SER A 26 5.79 2.75 -3.49
N ASN A 27 5.49 1.46 -3.59
CA ASN A 27 6.49 0.44 -3.89
C ASN A 27 7.13 0.68 -5.25
N TYR A 28 6.32 0.94 -6.27
CA TYR A 28 6.83 1.23 -7.61
C TYR A 28 7.69 2.50 -7.64
N THR A 29 7.22 3.57 -6.99
CA THR A 29 7.97 4.83 -6.91
C THR A 29 9.33 4.64 -6.24
N THR A 30 9.39 3.86 -5.17
CA THR A 30 10.64 3.54 -4.48
C THR A 30 11.61 2.81 -5.41
N LEU A 31 11.16 1.76 -6.10
CA LEU A 31 11.99 1.02 -7.05
C LEU A 31 12.56 1.90 -8.17
N VAL A 32 11.72 2.79 -8.72
CA VAL A 32 12.17 3.71 -9.77
C VAL A 32 13.18 4.72 -9.23
N SER A 33 12.94 5.25 -8.03
CA SER A 33 13.86 6.22 -7.40
C SER A 33 15.23 5.62 -7.09
N GLU A 34 15.28 4.35 -6.79
CA GLU A 34 16.52 3.61 -6.57
C GLU A 34 17.24 3.23 -7.88
N GLY A 35 16.63 3.47 -9.02
CA GLY A 35 17.19 3.18 -10.33
C GLY A 35 17.19 1.69 -10.71
N ASN A 36 16.56 0.84 -9.92
CA ASN A 36 16.61 -0.62 -10.05
C ASN A 36 15.26 -1.27 -10.38
N SER A 37 14.31 -0.52 -10.96
CA SER A 37 13.01 -1.09 -11.27
C SER A 37 13.10 -2.12 -12.41
N PRO A 38 12.79 -3.39 -12.15
CA PRO A 38 12.66 -4.41 -13.20
C PRO A 38 11.28 -4.35 -13.90
N PHE A 39 10.42 -3.41 -13.50
CA PHE A 39 9.04 -3.30 -13.97
C PHE A 39 8.81 -2.03 -14.77
N ILE A 40 7.86 -2.10 -15.69
CA ILE A 40 7.35 -0.96 -16.45
C ILE A 40 5.88 -0.76 -16.05
N ALA A 41 5.55 0.43 -15.55
CA ALA A 41 4.17 0.77 -15.25
C ALA A 41 3.41 1.14 -16.52
N ILE A 42 2.17 0.68 -16.60
CA ILE A 42 1.21 1.11 -17.60
C ILE A 42 0.15 1.99 -16.93
N PRO A 43 -0.50 2.93 -17.65
CA PRO A 43 -1.45 3.87 -17.05
C PRO A 43 -2.82 3.21 -16.77
N VAL A 44 -2.81 2.13 -16.00
CA VAL A 44 -4.01 1.40 -15.56
C VAL A 44 -4.05 1.42 -14.04
N TYR A 45 -5.16 1.87 -13.48
CA TYR A 45 -5.36 2.00 -12.03
C TYR A 45 -6.53 1.11 -11.58
N PRO A 46 -6.27 -0.16 -11.24
CA PRO A 46 -7.32 -1.13 -10.90
C PRO A 46 -8.08 -0.75 -9.63
N SER A 47 -7.39 -0.21 -8.63
CA SER A 47 -8.00 0.19 -7.37
C SER A 47 -8.21 1.71 -7.33
N ARG A 48 -9.48 2.13 -7.31
CA ARG A 48 -9.90 3.54 -7.27
C ARG A 48 -10.91 3.74 -6.15
N VAL A 49 -10.47 3.56 -4.91
CA VAL A 49 -11.36 3.67 -3.75
C VAL A 49 -10.94 4.83 -2.85
N PHE A 50 -11.93 5.43 -2.22
CA PHE A 50 -11.71 6.48 -1.24
C PHE A 50 -11.27 5.85 0.09
N ARG A 51 -10.05 6.10 0.50
CA ARG A 51 -9.40 5.38 1.61
C ARG A 51 -9.74 5.90 3.00
N HIS A 52 -10.33 7.09 3.15
CA HIS A 52 -10.65 7.65 4.47
C HIS A 52 -11.60 6.77 5.29
N GLY A 53 -12.50 6.03 4.66
CA GLY A 53 -13.40 5.09 5.33
C GLY A 53 -12.72 3.84 5.90
N TYR A 54 -11.43 3.64 5.64
CA TYR A 54 -10.65 2.50 6.14
C TYR A 54 -9.80 2.83 7.36
N PHE A 55 -9.91 4.05 7.88
CA PHE A 55 -9.27 4.42 9.14
C PHE A 55 -10.18 4.07 10.30
N PHE A 56 -9.76 3.13 11.11
CA PHE A 56 -10.47 2.68 12.30
C PHE A 56 -9.77 3.21 13.54
N ILE A 57 -10.55 3.73 14.48
CA ILE A 57 -10.04 4.25 15.75
C ILE A 57 -10.67 3.48 16.92
N ASN A 58 -9.92 3.37 18.01
CA ASN A 58 -10.50 2.95 19.27
C ASN A 58 -11.18 4.15 19.94
N THR A 59 -12.50 4.11 20.05
CA THR A 59 -13.31 5.22 20.59
C THR A 59 -13.01 5.55 22.05
N GLU A 60 -12.45 4.60 22.82
CA GLU A 60 -12.06 4.80 24.21
C GLU A 60 -10.74 5.58 24.39
N LYS A 61 -10.01 5.84 23.30
CA LYS A 61 -8.69 6.50 23.34
C LYS A 61 -8.73 8.01 23.12
N GLY A 62 -9.92 8.61 23.05
CA GLY A 62 -10.09 10.06 22.92
C GLY A 62 -9.65 10.63 21.58
N ILE A 63 -9.70 9.83 20.51
CA ILE A 63 -9.36 10.26 19.15
C ILE A 63 -10.64 10.73 18.48
N ALA A 64 -10.74 12.03 18.20
CA ALA A 64 -11.90 12.63 17.54
C ALA A 64 -11.61 13.05 16.09
N GLY A 65 -10.35 13.22 15.70
CA GLY A 65 -9.97 13.63 14.35
C GLY A 65 -8.51 13.35 14.04
N PRO A 66 -8.07 13.62 12.80
CA PRO A 66 -6.71 13.30 12.33
C PRO A 66 -5.60 13.94 13.16
N ARG A 67 -5.84 15.13 13.72
CA ARG A 67 -4.85 15.83 14.56
C ARG A 67 -4.50 15.08 15.84
N ASP A 68 -5.46 14.31 16.35
CA ASP A 68 -5.29 13.54 17.60
C ASP A 68 -4.43 12.29 17.41
N LEU A 69 -4.10 11.94 16.16
CA LEU A 69 -3.23 10.80 15.84
C LEU A 69 -1.76 11.08 16.11
N LYS A 70 -1.37 12.34 16.23
CA LYS A 70 0.03 12.71 16.48
C LYS A 70 0.54 12.06 17.79
N GLY A 71 1.63 11.31 17.68
CA GLY A 71 2.23 10.60 18.80
C GLY A 71 1.49 9.32 19.22
N ARG A 72 0.49 8.88 18.48
CA ARG A 72 -0.22 7.62 18.71
C ARG A 72 0.38 6.49 17.91
N ARG A 73 0.14 5.26 18.35
CA ARG A 73 0.51 4.06 17.59
C ARG A 73 -0.60 3.74 16.60
N GLY A 74 -0.24 3.59 15.34
CA GLY A 74 -1.13 3.15 14.28
C GLY A 74 -0.71 1.79 13.72
N GLY A 75 -1.67 0.99 13.27
CA GLY A 75 -1.43 -0.23 12.52
C GLY A 75 -1.69 0.00 11.04
N VAL A 76 -0.81 -0.50 10.20
CA VAL A 76 -0.97 -0.49 8.73
C VAL A 76 -0.75 -1.89 8.18
N PRO A 77 -1.38 -2.25 7.04
CA PRO A 77 -1.20 -3.57 6.45
C PRO A 77 0.25 -3.87 6.09
N GLU A 78 0.94 -2.87 5.55
CA GLU A 78 2.35 -2.94 5.20
C GLU A 78 2.92 -1.52 5.12
N TYR A 79 4.04 -1.28 5.79
CA TYR A 79 4.58 0.08 5.91
C TYR A 79 5.07 0.66 4.57
N THR A 80 5.46 -0.16 3.62
CA THR A 80 5.93 0.28 2.29
C THR A 80 4.79 0.59 1.31
N MET A 81 3.54 0.29 1.68
CA MET A 81 2.37 0.59 0.85
C MET A 81 1.95 2.06 0.96
N THR A 82 1.23 2.53 -0.05
CA THR A 82 0.76 3.93 -0.15
C THR A 82 -0.09 4.39 1.05
N ALA A 83 -0.73 3.45 1.77
CA ALA A 83 -1.54 3.76 2.95
C ALA A 83 -0.71 4.11 4.21
N ALA A 84 0.56 3.83 4.22
CA ALA A 84 1.44 4.20 5.32
C ALA A 84 1.91 5.64 5.22
#